data_e3bba753684c319e59328a3fcd17b9eb
#
_entry.id   e3bba753684c319e59328a3fcd17b9eb
#
_cell.length_a   1.000
_cell.length_b   1.000
_cell.length_c   1.000
_cell.angle_alpha   90.00
_cell.angle_beta   90.00
_cell.angle_gamma   90.00
#
_symmetry.space_group_name_H-M   'P 1'
#
loop_
_entity.id
_entity.type
_entity.pdbx_description
1 polymer ?
#
loop_
_entity_poly.entity_id
_entity_poly.type
_entity_poly.pdbx_seq_one_letter_code
_entity_poly.pdbx_strand_id
1 'polypeptide(L)'
;MSEHLVWLEQVKTCRDINQKINDFGVTDYQRLKLIEFLSLELESREAMLSVLEVIKPHIINKEELIAPEGDSVNGRFYHDSVD
;
A
#
# COMPACT_ATOMS: atom_id res chain seq x y z
N MET A 1 23.97 -10.10 -21.43
CA MET A 1 22.79 -9.22 -21.41
C MET A 1 23.09 -7.97 -20.61
N SER A 2 22.66 -6.83 -21.10
CA SER A 2 22.94 -5.60 -20.43
C SER A 2 21.99 -5.38 -19.25
N GLU A 3 22.42 -4.60 -18.29
CA GLU A 3 21.56 -4.25 -17.16
C GLU A 3 20.31 -3.52 -17.63
N HIS A 4 20.43 -2.79 -18.72
CA HIS A 4 19.30 -2.07 -19.28
C HIS A 4 18.15 -3.01 -19.66
N LEU A 5 18.47 -4.13 -20.27
CA LEU A 5 17.45 -5.08 -20.67
C LEU A 5 16.80 -5.74 -19.45
N VAL A 6 17.62 -6.07 -18.44
CA VAL A 6 17.07 -6.64 -17.20
C VAL A 6 16.11 -5.67 -16.56
N TRP A 7 16.49 -4.42 -16.52
CA TRP A 7 15.64 -3.38 -15.93
C TRP A 7 14.32 -3.26 -16.67
N LEU A 8 14.37 -3.29 -18.02
CA LEU A 8 13.15 -3.17 -18.81
C LEU A 8 12.20 -4.34 -18.59
N GLU A 9 12.76 -5.54 -18.45
CA GLU A 9 11.93 -6.71 -18.22
C GLU A 9 11.24 -6.63 -16.86
N GLN A 10 11.93 -6.13 -15.86
CA GLN A 10 11.32 -5.99 -14.54
C GLN A 10 10.21 -4.95 -14.54
N VAL A 11 10.42 -3.85 -15.24
CA VAL A 11 9.38 -2.84 -15.37
C VAL A 11 8.16 -3.42 -16.08
N LYS A 12 8.39 -4.23 -17.11
CA LYS A 12 7.29 -4.86 -17.83
C LYS A 12 6.49 -5.78 -16.91
N THR A 13 7.20 -6.56 -16.10
CA THR A 13 6.53 -7.42 -15.13
C THR A 13 5.65 -6.61 -14.18
N CYS A 14 6.17 -5.48 -13.71
CA CYS A 14 5.40 -4.65 -12.82
C CYS A 14 4.16 -4.08 -13.51
N ARG A 15 4.28 -3.71 -14.77
CA ARG A 15 3.12 -3.23 -15.53
C ARG A 15 2.07 -4.30 -15.68
N ASP A 16 2.50 -5.54 -15.91
CA ASP A 16 1.56 -6.65 -16.05
C ASP A 16 0.82 -6.89 -14.75
N ILE A 17 1.53 -6.84 -13.63
CA ILE A 17 0.91 -7.00 -12.33
C ILE A 17 -0.06 -5.85 -12.08
N ASN A 18 0.37 -4.63 -12.39
CA ASN A 18 -0.47 -3.47 -12.20
C ASN A 18 -1.75 -3.57 -13.02
N GLN A 19 -1.64 -4.09 -14.24
CA GLN A 19 -2.81 -4.28 -15.08
C GLN A 19 -3.79 -5.25 -14.44
N LYS A 20 -3.28 -6.32 -13.85
CA LYS A 20 -4.15 -7.28 -13.17
C LYS A 20 -4.85 -6.66 -11.98
N ILE A 21 -4.15 -5.82 -11.24
CA ILE A 21 -4.76 -5.12 -10.13
C ILE A 21 -5.90 -4.23 -10.62
N ASN A 22 -5.64 -3.50 -11.71
CA ASN A 22 -6.67 -2.63 -12.28
C ASN A 22 -7.85 -3.43 -12.79
N ASP A 23 -7.59 -4.55 -13.43
CA ASP A 23 -8.65 -5.42 -13.95
C ASP A 23 -9.48 -6.01 -12.81
N PHE A 24 -8.84 -6.29 -11.69
CA PHE A 24 -9.52 -6.79 -10.51
C PHE A 24 -10.48 -5.74 -9.96
N GLY A 25 -10.12 -4.47 -10.06
CA GLY A 25 -10.99 -3.38 -9.63
C GLY A 25 -10.82 -3.05 -8.16
N VAL A 26 -9.75 -2.32 -7.84
CA VAL A 26 -9.47 -1.94 -6.46
C VAL A 26 -9.82 -0.48 -6.24
N THR A 27 -10.17 -0.16 -5.02
CA THR A 27 -10.44 1.21 -4.63
C THR A 27 -9.14 1.96 -4.38
N ASP A 28 -9.27 3.26 -4.21
CA ASP A 28 -8.11 4.09 -3.91
C ASP A 28 -7.48 3.67 -2.57
N TYR A 29 -8.33 3.40 -1.58
CA TYR A 29 -7.82 2.95 -0.29
C TYR A 29 -7.06 1.64 -0.43
N GLN A 30 -7.61 0.71 -1.21
CA GLN A 30 -6.93 -0.56 -1.43
C GLN A 30 -5.59 -0.37 -2.12
N ARG A 31 -5.50 0.59 -3.04
CA ARG A 31 -4.21 0.88 -3.67
C ARG A 31 -3.19 1.36 -2.64
N LEU A 32 -3.61 2.24 -1.75
CA LEU A 32 -2.71 2.73 -0.71
C LEU A 32 -2.27 1.61 0.22
N LYS A 33 -3.19 0.72 0.58
CA LYS A 33 -2.83 -0.42 1.42
C LYS A 33 -1.87 -1.36 0.70
N LEU A 34 -2.05 -1.53 -0.61
CA LEU A 34 -1.13 -2.35 -1.38
C LEU A 34 0.27 -1.74 -1.38
N ILE A 35 0.35 -0.43 -1.52
CA ILE A 35 1.65 0.25 -1.45
C ILE A 35 2.29 0.00 -0.09
N GLU A 36 1.49 0.09 0.98
CA GLU A 36 2.00 -0.17 2.31
C GLU A 36 2.54 -1.60 2.44
N PHE A 37 1.75 -2.58 2.01
CA PHE A 37 2.17 -3.97 2.09
C PHE A 37 3.44 -4.22 1.28
N LEU A 38 3.49 -3.66 0.06
CA LEU A 38 4.67 -3.85 -0.78
C LEU A 38 5.89 -3.18 -0.17
N SER A 39 5.70 -2.03 0.47
CA SER A 39 6.80 -1.34 1.12
C SER A 39 7.41 -2.18 2.23
N LEU A 40 6.57 -2.90 2.96
CA LEU A 40 7.03 -3.71 4.08
C LEU A 40 7.91 -4.87 3.62
N GLU A 41 7.86 -5.22 2.34
CA GLU A 41 8.68 -6.28 1.79
C GLU A 41 10.01 -5.78 1.23
N LEU A 42 10.25 -4.47 1.30
CA LEU A 42 11.51 -3.94 0.78
C LEU A 42 12.67 -4.39 1.67
N GLU A 43 13.78 -4.70 1.02
CA GLU A 43 14.97 -5.14 1.74
C GLU A 43 15.67 -3.98 2.43
N SER A 44 15.58 -2.80 1.85
CA SER A 44 16.20 -1.62 2.45
C SER A 44 15.26 -1.05 3.51
N ARG A 45 15.71 -1.12 4.77
CA ARG A 45 14.91 -0.56 5.85
C ARG A 45 14.70 0.94 5.68
N GLU A 46 15.73 1.63 5.20
CA GLU A 46 15.64 3.07 4.99
C GLU A 46 14.58 3.40 3.94
N ALA A 47 14.59 2.67 2.83
CA ALA A 47 13.61 2.89 1.78
C ALA A 47 12.20 2.58 2.29
N MET A 48 12.07 1.49 3.04
CA MET A 48 10.78 1.12 3.60
C MET A 48 10.22 2.22 4.49
N LEU A 49 11.04 2.73 5.40
CA LEU A 49 10.58 3.76 6.33
C LEU A 49 10.23 5.05 5.60
N SER A 50 11.03 5.42 4.60
CA SER A 50 10.76 6.63 3.84
C SER A 50 9.42 6.54 3.10
N VAL A 51 9.16 5.41 2.46
CA VAL A 51 7.91 5.25 1.73
C VAL A 51 6.73 5.25 2.69
N LEU A 52 6.85 4.52 3.79
CA LEU A 52 5.76 4.44 4.76
C LEU A 52 5.45 5.82 5.34
N GLU A 53 6.48 6.61 5.59
CA GLU A 53 6.27 7.94 6.13
C GLU A 53 5.42 8.80 5.19
N VAL A 54 5.65 8.66 3.90
CA VAL A 54 4.93 9.44 2.91
C VAL A 54 3.49 8.97 2.77
N ILE A 55 3.24 7.66 2.78
CA ILE A 55 1.91 7.17 2.46
C ILE A 55 0.99 7.09 3.67
N LYS A 56 1.51 7.00 4.88
CA LYS A 56 0.68 6.82 6.07
C LYS A 56 -0.39 7.89 6.25
N PRO A 57 -0.07 9.18 6.10
CA PRO A 57 -1.12 10.18 6.25
C PRO A 57 -2.27 9.99 5.26
N HIS A 58 -1.95 9.55 4.05
CA HIS A 58 -2.97 9.35 3.03
C HIS A 58 -3.87 8.17 3.37
N ILE A 59 -3.28 7.12 3.96
CA ILE A 59 -4.06 5.97 4.39
C ILE A 59 -4.99 6.36 5.53
N ILE A 60 -4.47 7.11 6.50
CA ILE A 60 -5.26 7.53 7.64
C ILE A 60 -6.43 8.40 7.18
N ASN A 61 -6.18 9.31 6.23
CA ASN A 61 -7.24 10.14 5.70
C ASN A 61 -8.35 9.31 5.09
N LYS A 62 -7.99 8.29 4.31
CA LYS A 62 -9.00 7.43 3.70
C LYS A 62 -9.76 6.64 4.74
N GLU A 63 -9.06 6.19 5.77
CA GLU A 63 -9.71 5.41 6.82
C GLU A 63 -10.72 6.27 7.58
N GLU A 64 -10.41 7.53 7.79
CA GLU A 64 -11.34 8.43 8.45
C GLU A 64 -12.60 8.67 7.62
N LEU A 65 -12.45 8.65 6.30
CA LEU A 65 -13.59 8.85 5.42
C LEU A 65 -14.44 7.61 5.29
N ILE A 66 -13.84 6.44 5.44
CA ILE A 66 -14.54 5.18 5.26
C ILE A 66 -15.20 4.73 6.55
N ALA A 67 -14.52 4.87 7.67
CA ALA A 67 -15.00 4.37 8.94
C ALA A 67 -16.21 5.17 9.41
N PRO A 68 -17.26 4.50 9.87
CA PRO A 68 -18.39 5.24 10.43
C PRO A 68 -17.96 5.98 11.66
N GLU A 69 -18.61 7.07 11.88
CA GLU A 69 -18.34 7.87 13.05
C GLU A 69 -18.68 7.10 14.30
N GLY A 70 -17.82 7.15 15.29
CA GLY A 70 -18.07 6.45 16.52
C GLY A 70 -17.55 5.05 16.56
N ASP A 71 -17.10 4.58 15.45
CA ASP A 71 -16.52 3.26 15.41
C ASP A 71 -15.11 3.26 15.89
N SER A 72 -14.83 4.16 15.95
CA SER A 72 -13.50 4.15 16.15
C SER A 72 -12.82 3.76 17.37
N VAL A 73 -14.25 3.47 16.71
CA VAL A 73 -13.81 2.90 17.38
C VAL A 73 -13.35 2.31 17.75
N ASN A 74 -13.57 2.52 17.70
CA ASN A 74 -13.11 1.86 18.25
C ASN A 74 -12.69 1.10 18.34
N GLY A 75 -12.72 1.26 18.02
CA GLY A 75 -12.20 0.62 18.30
C GLY A 75 -11.83 -0.18 17.85
N ARG A 76 -11.86 -0.18 17.63
CA ARG A 76 -11.37 -0.82 17.66
C ARG A 76 -10.90 -1.70 17.34
N PHE A 77 -11.00 -1.67 16.87
CA PHE A 77 -10.32 -2.27 17.17
C PHE A 77 -9.87 -2.88 17.21
N TYR A 78 -10.00 -2.72 16.81
CA TYR A 78 -9.29 -3.05 17.45
C TYR A 78 -8.90 -3.44 17.80
N HIS A 79 -9.01 -3.14 17.28
CA HIS A 79 -8.33 -3.34 18.11
C HIS A 79 -8.01 -3.72 18.53
N ASP A 80 -8.24 -3.45 18.09
CA ASP A 80 -7.72 -3.67 18.89
C ASP A 80 -7.47 -3.91 19.27
N SER A 81 -7.69 -3.41 18.99
CA SER A 81 -7.23 -3.46 19.73
C SER A 81 -7.01 -3.65 20.04
N VAL A 82 -7.19 -3.11 19.74
CA VAL A 82 -6.75 -3.17 20.44
C VAL A 82 -6.53 -3.34 20.92
N ASP A 83 -6.62 -2.97 20.82
CA ASP A 83 -6.25 -3.10 21.58
C ASP A 83 -5.94 -3.27 21.96
#